data_0daf5bb78606af61036427ff734a0c62
#
_entry.id   0daf5bb78606af61036427ff734a0c62
#
_cell.length_a   1.000
_cell.length_b   1.000
_cell.length_c   1.000
_cell.angle_alpha   90.00
_cell.angle_beta   90.00
_cell.angle_gamma   90.00
#
_symmetry.space_group_name_H-M   'P 1'
#
loop_
_entity.id
_entity.type
_entity.pdbx_description
1 polymer ?
#
loop_
_entity_poly.entity_id
_entity_poly.type
_entity_poly.pdbx_seq_one_letter_code
_entity_poly.pdbx_strand_id
1 'polypeptide(L)'
;SEAGMERLTKEPIISAIGVDIKNFNDLERIDSELQAINSTLTGSEWQLRSSVNQKELFEQMNYSLSLLGNGAAILLIVIGLINFVNVMLTGVVARKNEFAIMESIGTTKKQIMKILTLEGGIYALISTLLIMTFGNAFLMLVADAVPHMANYAVFKYPVALVIGLIAAIFVICLSVPAIVHKATSDETVIERLHNFEN
;
A
#
# COMPACT_ATOMS: atom_id res chain seq x y z
N SER A 1 43.91 7.98 9.66
CA SER A 1 44.44 7.26 10.84
C SER A 1 44.90 8.32 11.83
N GLU A 2 44.65 8.12 13.13
CA GLU A 2 45.07 9.01 14.25
C GLU A 2 46.53 9.43 14.14
N ALA A 3 47.44 8.52 13.84
CA ALA A 3 48.86 8.74 13.70
C ALA A 3 49.27 9.71 12.54
N GLY A 4 48.36 9.95 11.60
CA GLY A 4 48.57 10.92 10.49
C GLY A 4 48.17 12.35 10.88
N MET A 5 47.17 12.48 11.76
CA MET A 5 46.64 13.76 12.23
C MET A 5 47.51 14.34 13.37
N GLU A 6 48.04 13.47 14.26
CA GLU A 6 49.00 13.85 15.33
C GLU A 6 50.28 14.49 14.79
N ARG A 7 50.69 14.22 13.54
CA ARG A 7 51.87 14.84 12.89
C ARG A 7 51.59 16.23 12.31
N LEU A 8 50.35 16.59 12.11
CA LEU A 8 49.94 17.86 11.48
C LEU A 8 49.48 18.92 12.49
N THR A 9 49.05 18.52 13.65
CA THR A 9 48.56 19.43 14.70
C THR A 9 49.22 19.07 16.01
N LYS A 10 49.84 20.03 16.68
CA LYS A 10 50.48 19.88 17.99
C LYS A 10 49.51 19.65 19.15
N GLU A 11 48.20 19.72 18.89
CA GLU A 11 47.13 19.48 19.89
C GLU A 11 46.18 18.38 19.40
N PRO A 12 45.69 17.51 20.29
CA PRO A 12 44.73 16.48 19.90
C PRO A 12 43.41 17.11 19.50
N ILE A 13 43.04 16.98 18.21
CA ILE A 13 41.75 17.43 17.73
C ILE A 13 40.72 16.33 18.01
N ILE A 14 39.83 16.58 18.93
CA ILE A 14 38.66 15.70 19.19
C ILE A 14 37.67 15.95 18.06
N SER A 15 37.53 14.98 17.14
CA SER A 15 36.64 15.09 15.98
C SER A 15 35.21 14.65 16.27
N ALA A 16 35.02 13.73 17.24
CA ALA A 16 33.70 13.27 17.66
C ALA A 16 33.75 12.70 19.09
N ILE A 17 32.70 12.92 19.85
CA ILE A 17 32.47 12.31 21.15
C ILE A 17 31.19 11.49 21.04
N GLY A 18 31.27 10.18 21.20
CA GLY A 18 30.10 9.29 21.26
C GLY A 18 29.70 9.06 22.72
N VAL A 19 28.42 9.34 23.02
CA VAL A 19 27.82 9.04 24.33
C VAL A 19 26.86 7.86 24.14
N ASP A 20 27.18 6.74 24.78
CA ASP A 20 26.33 5.54 24.74
C ASP A 20 25.50 5.44 26.02
N ILE A 21 24.18 5.30 25.86
CA ILE A 21 23.22 5.29 26.96
C ILE A 21 22.73 3.88 27.20
N LYS A 22 23.02 3.32 28.37
CA LYS A 22 22.65 1.97 28.76
C LYS A 22 21.16 1.78 29.03
N ASN A 23 20.44 2.83 29.42
CA ASN A 23 19.03 2.75 29.78
C ASN A 23 18.21 3.70 28.93
N PHE A 24 17.32 3.15 28.11
CA PHE A 24 16.45 3.93 27.20
C PHE A 24 15.52 4.92 27.92
N ASN A 25 15.18 4.68 29.19
CA ASN A 25 14.29 5.56 29.94
C ASN A 25 14.94 6.91 30.29
N ASP A 26 16.26 7.00 30.29
CA ASP A 26 17.01 8.22 30.59
C ASP A 26 17.36 9.02 29.31
N LEU A 27 17.00 8.53 28.15
CA LEU A 27 17.42 9.05 26.85
C LEU A 27 16.96 10.52 26.65
N GLU A 28 15.70 10.82 26.91
CA GLU A 28 15.13 12.18 26.75
C GLU A 28 15.74 13.17 27.76
N ARG A 29 16.00 12.73 28.99
CA ARG A 29 16.61 13.57 30.02
C ARG A 29 18.06 13.90 29.65
N ILE A 30 18.83 12.90 29.26
CA ILE A 30 20.24 13.08 28.85
C ILE A 30 20.33 13.94 27.59
N ASP A 31 19.42 13.76 26.64
CA ASP A 31 19.36 14.56 25.42
C ASP A 31 19.12 16.05 25.75
N SER A 32 18.15 16.36 26.63
CA SER A 32 17.88 17.72 27.07
C SER A 32 19.06 18.37 27.81
N GLU A 33 19.76 17.59 28.64
CA GLU A 33 20.97 18.08 29.34
C GLU A 33 22.11 18.36 28.33
N LEU A 34 22.32 17.48 27.35
CA LEU A 34 23.32 17.68 26.29
C LEU A 34 22.98 18.87 25.37
N GLN A 35 21.73 19.08 25.06
CA GLN A 35 21.28 20.28 24.33
C GLN A 35 21.53 21.57 25.13
N ALA A 36 21.27 21.55 26.43
CA ALA A 36 21.57 22.70 27.30
C ALA A 36 23.07 23.01 27.35
N ILE A 37 23.93 22.00 27.44
CA ILE A 37 25.39 22.16 27.37
C ILE A 37 25.81 22.68 26.01
N ASN A 38 25.29 22.10 24.91
CA ASN A 38 25.60 22.55 23.55
C ASN A 38 25.23 24.02 23.31
N SER A 39 24.13 24.52 23.90
CA SER A 39 23.69 25.89 23.78
C SER A 39 24.62 26.87 24.52
N THR A 40 25.39 26.42 25.51
CA THR A 40 26.37 27.21 26.24
C THR A 40 27.75 27.28 25.58
N LEU A 41 28.03 26.39 24.63
CA LEU A 41 29.29 26.33 23.88
C LEU A 41 29.28 27.35 22.72
N THR A 42 29.33 28.63 23.07
CA THR A 42 29.37 29.73 22.11
C THR A 42 30.72 29.73 21.33
N GLY A 43 30.66 29.57 20.02
CA GLY A 43 31.81 29.73 19.14
C GLY A 43 32.47 28.41 18.67
N SER A 44 31.93 27.25 19.04
CA SER A 44 32.42 25.96 18.55
C SER A 44 31.50 25.41 17.44
N GLU A 45 32.10 24.84 16.41
CA GLU A 45 31.42 24.12 15.30
C GLU A 45 30.90 22.73 15.74
N TRP A 46 30.50 22.58 17.00
CA TRP A 46 30.00 21.31 17.54
C TRP A 46 28.56 21.08 17.08
N GLN A 47 28.33 19.96 16.42
CA GLN A 47 27.00 19.52 16.06
C GLN A 47 26.57 18.37 16.97
N LEU A 48 25.57 18.60 17.79
CA LEU A 48 24.92 17.54 18.57
C LEU A 48 24.02 16.72 17.64
N ARG A 49 24.37 15.44 17.45
CA ARG A 49 23.52 14.48 16.75
C ARG A 49 22.88 13.56 17.78
N SER A 50 21.64 13.84 18.12
CA SER A 50 20.88 13.00 19.04
C SER A 50 20.08 11.94 18.29
N SER A 51 20.03 10.74 18.84
CA SER A 51 19.16 9.68 18.34
C SER A 51 17.68 10.02 18.51
N VAL A 52 17.31 10.88 19.47
CA VAL A 52 15.95 11.38 19.67
C VAL A 52 15.53 12.24 18.47
N ASN A 53 16.32 13.26 18.15
CA ASN A 53 16.05 14.15 17.00
C ASN A 53 16.04 13.40 15.68
N GLN A 54 16.93 12.41 15.52
CA GLN A 54 16.92 11.56 14.33
C GLN A 54 15.65 10.73 14.23
N LYS A 55 15.19 10.17 15.33
CA LYS A 55 13.95 9.38 15.37
C LYS A 55 12.74 10.22 14.97
N GLU A 56 12.59 11.42 15.51
CA GLU A 56 11.51 12.34 15.15
C GLU A 56 11.52 12.71 13.66
N LEU A 57 12.69 13.01 13.09
CA LEU A 57 12.84 13.28 11.67
C LEU A 57 12.45 12.07 10.81
N PHE A 58 12.86 10.87 11.23
CA PHE A 58 12.49 9.63 10.54
C PHE A 58 10.99 9.36 10.63
N GLU A 59 10.36 9.59 11.78
CA GLU A 59 8.92 9.43 11.94
C GLU A 59 8.14 10.42 11.08
N GLN A 60 8.55 11.69 10.99
CA GLN A 60 7.95 12.68 10.10
C GLN A 60 8.13 12.32 8.62
N MET A 61 9.32 11.88 8.22
CA MET A 61 9.58 11.42 6.85
C MET A 61 8.73 10.20 6.51
N ASN A 62 8.68 9.22 7.39
CA ASN A 62 7.87 8.02 7.19
C ASN A 62 6.37 8.34 7.11
N TYR A 63 5.88 9.27 7.95
CA TYR A 63 4.50 9.71 7.88
C TYR A 63 4.19 10.37 6.54
N SER A 64 5.04 11.27 6.06
CA SER A 64 4.86 11.96 4.77
C SER A 64 4.91 11.00 3.59
N LEU A 65 5.87 10.07 3.59
CA LEU A 65 5.97 9.02 2.56
C LEU A 65 4.79 8.07 2.60
N SER A 66 4.33 7.68 3.80
CA SER A 66 3.12 6.88 3.99
C SER A 66 1.87 7.57 3.46
N LEU A 67 1.72 8.87 3.73
CA LEU A 67 0.58 9.64 3.25
C LEU A 67 0.54 9.69 1.72
N LEU A 68 1.66 9.97 1.09
CA LEU A 68 1.78 9.99 -0.38
C LEU A 68 1.57 8.59 -0.98
N GLY A 69 2.20 7.57 -0.41
CA GLY A 69 2.07 6.19 -0.86
C GLY A 69 0.65 5.65 -0.73
N ASN A 70 0.01 5.88 0.41
CA ASN A 70 -1.37 5.48 0.64
C ASN A 70 -2.34 6.25 -0.26
N GLY A 71 -2.12 7.54 -0.47
CA GLY A 71 -2.92 8.35 -1.40
C GLY A 71 -2.85 7.81 -2.83
N ALA A 72 -1.64 7.53 -3.32
CA ALA A 72 -1.44 6.91 -4.63
C ALA A 72 -2.08 5.51 -4.72
N ALA A 73 -1.95 4.69 -3.68
CA ALA A 73 -2.56 3.35 -3.63
C ALA A 73 -4.09 3.43 -3.71
N ILE A 74 -4.73 4.34 -2.97
CA ILE A 74 -6.19 4.55 -3.03
C ILE A 74 -6.63 4.95 -4.44
N LEU A 75 -5.92 5.88 -5.09
CA LEU A 75 -6.22 6.28 -6.46
C LEU A 75 -6.13 5.09 -7.43
N LEU A 76 -5.10 4.27 -7.33
CA LEU A 76 -4.94 3.07 -8.16
C LEU A 76 -6.05 2.05 -7.92
N ILE A 77 -6.48 1.86 -6.67
CA ILE A 77 -7.61 0.98 -6.32
C ILE A 77 -8.90 1.49 -6.97
N VAL A 78 -9.17 2.80 -6.90
CA VAL A 78 -10.37 3.40 -7.50
C VAL A 78 -10.35 3.24 -9.03
N ILE A 79 -9.22 3.52 -9.68
CA ILE A 79 -9.06 3.33 -11.13
C ILE A 79 -9.25 1.86 -11.51
N GLY A 80 -8.65 0.95 -10.77
CA GLY A 80 -8.79 -0.49 -10.99
C GLY A 80 -10.25 -0.96 -10.84
N LEU A 81 -10.96 -0.46 -9.83
CA LEU A 81 -12.37 -0.75 -9.60
C LEU A 81 -13.25 -0.25 -10.76
N ILE A 82 -13.04 0.98 -11.21
CA ILE A 82 -13.79 1.56 -12.35
C ILE A 82 -13.54 0.72 -13.61
N ASN A 83 -12.28 0.35 -13.89
CA ASN A 83 -11.95 -0.49 -15.03
C ASN A 83 -12.61 -1.87 -14.92
N PHE A 84 -12.61 -2.48 -13.74
CA PHE A 84 -13.25 -3.78 -13.53
C PHE A 84 -14.77 -3.72 -13.75
N VAL A 85 -15.43 -2.69 -13.20
CA VAL A 85 -16.87 -2.44 -13.43
C VAL A 85 -17.17 -2.25 -14.92
N ASN A 86 -16.35 -1.48 -15.62
CA ASN A 86 -16.52 -1.23 -17.05
C ASN A 86 -16.38 -2.51 -17.90
N VAL A 87 -15.37 -3.34 -17.60
CA VAL A 87 -15.19 -4.65 -18.26
C VAL A 87 -16.38 -5.57 -18.01
N MET A 88 -16.86 -5.65 -16.76
CA MET A 88 -18.04 -6.45 -16.41
C MET A 88 -19.31 -5.94 -17.09
N LEU A 89 -19.53 -4.62 -17.08
CA LEU A 89 -20.68 -4.01 -17.74
C LEU A 89 -20.70 -4.32 -19.24
N THR A 90 -19.58 -4.11 -19.92
CA THR A 90 -19.42 -4.39 -21.35
C THR A 90 -19.63 -5.89 -21.64
N GLY A 91 -19.09 -6.78 -20.80
CA GLY A 91 -19.27 -8.22 -20.94
C GLY A 91 -20.75 -8.65 -20.79
N VAL A 92 -21.46 -8.10 -19.83
CA VAL A 92 -22.89 -8.39 -19.60
C VAL A 92 -23.74 -7.86 -20.76
N VAL A 93 -23.50 -6.62 -21.21
CA VAL A 93 -24.22 -5.99 -22.32
C VAL A 93 -23.98 -6.73 -23.63
N ALA A 94 -22.73 -7.09 -23.94
CA ALA A 94 -22.39 -7.83 -25.16
C ALA A 94 -23.07 -9.19 -25.24
N ARG A 95 -23.27 -9.86 -24.09
CA ARG A 95 -23.88 -11.20 -23.98
C ARG A 95 -25.37 -11.17 -23.67
N LYS A 96 -26.02 -9.99 -23.74
CA LYS A 96 -27.43 -9.83 -23.41
C LYS A 96 -28.34 -10.78 -24.20
N ASN A 97 -28.08 -10.95 -25.52
CA ASN A 97 -28.84 -11.85 -26.39
C ASN A 97 -28.66 -13.32 -26.01
N GLU A 98 -27.46 -13.73 -25.60
CA GLU A 98 -27.19 -15.08 -25.13
C GLU A 98 -27.97 -15.39 -23.84
N PHE A 99 -28.04 -14.43 -22.93
CA PHE A 99 -28.83 -14.55 -21.69
C PHE A 99 -30.33 -14.65 -21.98
N ALA A 100 -30.84 -13.86 -22.96
CA ALA A 100 -32.23 -13.93 -23.37
C ALA A 100 -32.58 -15.31 -23.99
N ILE A 101 -31.69 -15.88 -24.77
CA ILE A 101 -31.84 -17.25 -25.32
C ILE A 101 -31.86 -18.28 -24.17
N MET A 102 -30.93 -18.16 -23.20
CA MET A 102 -30.90 -19.05 -22.04
C MET A 102 -32.20 -18.97 -21.22
N GLU A 103 -32.74 -17.76 -20.99
CA GLU A 103 -34.02 -17.58 -20.32
C GLU A 103 -35.18 -18.25 -21.10
N SER A 104 -35.17 -18.15 -22.44
CA SER A 104 -36.20 -18.75 -23.30
C SER A 104 -36.20 -20.29 -23.26
N ILE A 105 -35.04 -20.92 -23.01
CA ILE A 105 -34.93 -22.38 -22.81
C ILE A 105 -35.16 -22.80 -21.33
N GLY A 106 -35.53 -21.85 -20.46
CA GLY A 106 -35.92 -22.12 -19.08
C GLY A 106 -34.83 -21.87 -18.02
N THR A 107 -33.70 -21.25 -18.38
CA THR A 107 -32.69 -20.86 -17.41
C THR A 107 -33.22 -19.73 -16.52
N THR A 108 -33.15 -19.88 -15.22
CA THR A 108 -33.58 -18.85 -14.27
C THR A 108 -32.58 -17.71 -14.14
N LYS A 109 -33.05 -16.50 -13.81
CA LYS A 109 -32.18 -15.33 -13.52
C LYS A 109 -31.15 -15.64 -12.43
N LYS A 110 -31.49 -16.49 -11.45
CA LYS A 110 -30.55 -16.93 -10.41
C LYS A 110 -29.40 -17.77 -10.95
N GLN A 111 -29.66 -18.58 -11.98
CA GLN A 111 -28.63 -19.39 -12.63
C GLN A 111 -27.68 -18.53 -13.44
N ILE A 112 -28.23 -17.54 -14.19
CA ILE A 112 -27.42 -16.54 -14.92
C ILE A 112 -26.53 -15.76 -13.93
N MET A 113 -27.10 -15.29 -12.81
CA MET A 113 -26.35 -14.62 -11.76
C MET A 113 -25.20 -15.49 -11.22
N LYS A 114 -25.44 -16.78 -11.01
CA LYS A 114 -24.41 -17.72 -10.55
C LYS A 114 -23.27 -17.85 -11.56
N ILE A 115 -23.57 -17.87 -12.84
CA ILE A 115 -22.55 -17.91 -13.93
C ILE A 115 -21.68 -16.65 -13.86
N LEU A 116 -22.29 -15.46 -13.77
CA LEU A 116 -21.58 -14.20 -13.68
C LEU A 116 -20.73 -14.07 -12.41
N THR A 117 -21.26 -14.57 -11.27
CA THR A 117 -20.50 -14.59 -10.02
C THR A 117 -19.31 -15.56 -10.10
N LEU A 118 -19.45 -16.70 -10.77
CA LEU A 118 -18.37 -17.64 -11.04
C LEU A 118 -17.28 -17.01 -11.93
N GLU A 119 -17.69 -16.25 -12.95
CA GLU A 119 -16.77 -15.48 -13.80
C GLU A 119 -15.97 -14.46 -12.96
N GLY A 120 -16.64 -13.70 -12.09
CA GLY A 120 -15.98 -12.83 -11.11
C GLY A 120 -15.01 -13.57 -10.19
N GLY A 121 -15.37 -14.79 -9.74
CA GLY A 121 -14.50 -15.64 -8.95
C GLY A 121 -13.22 -16.07 -9.68
N ILE A 122 -13.30 -16.36 -10.99
CA ILE A 122 -12.13 -16.67 -11.82
C ILE A 122 -11.20 -15.44 -11.90
N TYR A 123 -11.74 -14.23 -12.09
CA TYR A 123 -10.93 -13.02 -12.08
C TYR A 123 -10.24 -12.81 -10.71
N ALA A 124 -10.95 -13.07 -9.60
CA ALA A 124 -10.36 -13.01 -8.27
C ALA A 124 -9.21 -14.01 -8.10
N LEU A 125 -9.36 -15.24 -8.57
CA LEU A 125 -8.32 -16.25 -8.51
C LEU A 125 -7.08 -15.87 -9.32
N ILE A 126 -7.26 -15.43 -10.56
CA ILE A 126 -6.15 -14.98 -11.42
C ILE A 126 -5.44 -13.78 -10.79
N SER A 127 -6.18 -12.80 -10.32
CA SER A 127 -5.61 -11.62 -9.65
C SER A 127 -4.82 -11.99 -8.38
N THR A 128 -5.36 -12.91 -7.58
CA THR A 128 -4.67 -13.41 -6.38
C THR A 128 -3.37 -14.13 -6.74
N LEU A 129 -3.38 -14.93 -7.79
CA LEU A 129 -2.19 -15.65 -8.26
C LEU A 129 -1.12 -14.67 -8.76
N LEU A 130 -1.51 -13.63 -9.48
CA LEU A 130 -0.60 -12.55 -9.90
C LEU A 130 -0.01 -11.79 -8.71
N ILE A 131 -0.80 -11.47 -7.70
CA ILE A 131 -0.32 -10.80 -6.49
C ILE A 131 0.63 -11.72 -5.71
N MET A 132 0.30 -13.00 -5.58
CA MET A 132 1.16 -13.97 -4.89
C MET A 132 2.50 -14.20 -5.61
N THR A 133 2.54 -14.09 -6.92
CA THR A 133 3.77 -14.27 -7.69
C THR A 133 4.54 -12.96 -7.82
N PHE A 134 4.00 -11.99 -8.53
CA PHE A 134 4.69 -10.73 -8.83
C PHE A 134 4.77 -9.80 -7.62
N GLY A 135 3.71 -9.73 -6.80
CA GLY A 135 3.68 -8.91 -5.59
C GLY A 135 4.72 -9.38 -4.57
N ASN A 136 4.82 -10.71 -4.33
CA ASN A 136 5.84 -11.23 -3.43
C ASN A 136 7.26 -11.11 -4.01
N ALA A 137 7.45 -11.32 -5.31
CA ALA A 137 8.74 -11.10 -5.95
C ALA A 137 9.21 -9.64 -5.78
N PHE A 138 8.30 -8.68 -5.95
CA PHE A 138 8.61 -7.26 -5.72
C PHE A 138 8.92 -6.96 -4.25
N LEU A 139 8.15 -7.52 -3.31
CA LEU A 139 8.42 -7.37 -1.87
C LEU A 139 9.79 -7.95 -1.47
N MET A 140 10.19 -9.09 -2.04
CA MET A 140 11.52 -9.68 -1.80
C MET A 140 12.64 -8.78 -2.34
N LEU A 141 12.45 -8.19 -3.52
CA LEU A 141 13.39 -7.24 -4.13
C LEU A 141 13.57 -6.00 -3.23
N VAL A 142 12.48 -5.46 -2.68
CA VAL A 142 12.52 -4.35 -1.73
C VAL A 142 13.19 -4.78 -0.42
N ALA A 143 12.85 -5.97 0.11
CA ALA A 143 13.45 -6.50 1.33
C ALA A 143 14.97 -6.66 1.24
N ASP A 144 15.49 -7.01 0.08
CA ASP A 144 16.93 -7.12 -0.16
C ASP A 144 17.60 -5.74 -0.32
N ALA A 145 16.91 -4.78 -0.90
CA ALA A 145 17.44 -3.43 -1.11
C ALA A 145 17.51 -2.58 0.18
N VAL A 146 16.57 -2.75 1.10
CA VAL A 146 16.43 -1.94 2.33
C VAL A 146 17.67 -2.02 3.24
N PRO A 147 18.27 -3.17 3.55
CA PRO A 147 19.48 -3.26 4.38
C PRO A 147 20.70 -2.56 3.76
N HIS A 148 20.78 -2.49 2.43
CA HIS A 148 21.84 -1.78 1.73
C HIS A 148 21.70 -0.26 1.82
N MET A 149 20.49 0.25 2.03
CA MET A 149 20.22 1.69 2.19
C MET A 149 20.32 2.13 3.65
N ALA A 150 19.95 1.27 4.60
CA ALA A 150 19.93 1.58 6.02
C ALA A 150 20.25 0.34 6.86
N ASN A 151 21.47 0.27 7.42
CA ASN A 151 21.96 -0.86 8.21
C ASN A 151 21.13 -1.23 9.46
N TYR A 152 20.22 -0.34 9.87
CA TYR A 152 19.34 -0.52 11.04
C TYR A 152 17.90 -0.86 10.65
N ALA A 153 17.57 -0.88 9.35
CA ALA A 153 16.20 -1.15 8.92
C ALA A 153 15.92 -2.65 8.88
N VAL A 154 14.93 -3.07 9.66
CA VAL A 154 14.45 -4.46 9.67
C VAL A 154 13.18 -4.54 8.82
N PHE A 155 13.26 -5.26 7.71
CA PHE A 155 12.09 -5.53 6.89
C PHE A 155 11.16 -6.51 7.61
N LYS A 156 9.91 -6.08 7.86
CA LYS A 156 8.85 -6.96 8.37
C LYS A 156 7.82 -7.19 7.28
N TYR A 157 7.66 -8.46 6.90
CA TYR A 157 6.68 -8.82 5.87
C TYR A 157 5.25 -8.47 6.28
N PRO A 158 4.48 -7.71 5.47
CA PRO A 158 3.16 -7.20 5.84
C PRO A 158 2.04 -8.24 5.60
N VAL A 159 2.06 -9.37 6.31
CA VAL A 159 1.12 -10.48 6.14
C VAL A 159 -0.34 -10.04 6.22
N ALA A 160 -0.68 -9.24 7.23
CA ALA A 160 -2.06 -8.77 7.45
C ALA A 160 -2.57 -7.91 6.29
N LEU A 161 -1.70 -7.08 5.70
CA LEU A 161 -2.03 -6.24 4.54
C LEU A 161 -2.28 -7.10 3.29
N VAL A 162 -1.43 -8.11 3.05
CA VAL A 162 -1.59 -9.02 1.91
C VAL A 162 -2.89 -9.82 2.02
N ILE A 163 -3.20 -10.37 3.20
CA ILE A 163 -4.46 -11.08 3.44
C ILE A 163 -5.67 -10.15 3.26
N GLY A 164 -5.61 -8.94 3.81
CA GLY A 164 -6.65 -7.93 3.65
C GLY A 164 -6.90 -7.55 2.20
N LEU A 165 -5.84 -7.39 1.41
CA LEU A 165 -5.92 -7.09 -0.02
C LEU A 165 -6.60 -8.23 -0.80
N ILE A 166 -6.20 -9.48 -0.55
CA ILE A 166 -6.81 -10.65 -1.19
C ILE A 166 -8.30 -10.74 -0.84
N ALA A 167 -8.66 -10.59 0.43
CA ALA A 167 -10.04 -10.60 0.86
C ALA A 167 -10.87 -9.49 0.17
N ALA A 168 -10.33 -8.27 0.06
CA ALA A 168 -10.97 -7.17 -0.63
C ALA A 168 -11.20 -7.47 -2.12
N ILE A 169 -10.22 -8.06 -2.82
CA ILE A 169 -10.36 -8.48 -4.22
C ILE A 169 -11.48 -9.49 -4.38
N PHE A 170 -11.56 -10.51 -3.52
CA PHE A 170 -12.65 -11.49 -3.57
C PHE A 170 -14.02 -10.83 -3.36
N VAL A 171 -14.15 -9.95 -2.36
CA VAL A 171 -15.40 -9.22 -2.11
C VAL A 171 -15.81 -8.39 -3.33
N ILE A 172 -14.91 -7.65 -3.93
CA ILE A 172 -15.17 -6.82 -5.11
C ILE A 172 -15.56 -7.69 -6.30
N CYS A 173 -14.75 -8.70 -6.63
CA CYS A 173 -14.97 -9.54 -7.82
C CYS A 173 -16.25 -10.38 -7.73
N LEU A 174 -16.70 -10.74 -6.54
CA LEU A 174 -17.96 -11.46 -6.36
C LEU A 174 -19.17 -10.53 -6.32
N SER A 175 -19.02 -9.31 -5.81
CA SER A 175 -20.12 -8.35 -5.66
C SER A 175 -20.44 -7.59 -6.95
N VAL A 176 -19.42 -7.17 -7.69
CA VAL A 176 -19.59 -6.33 -8.89
C VAL A 176 -20.44 -7.00 -9.97
N PRO A 177 -20.25 -8.27 -10.35
CA PRO A 177 -21.09 -8.92 -11.35
C PRO A 177 -22.57 -8.95 -10.96
N ALA A 178 -22.85 -9.14 -9.69
CA ALA A 178 -24.22 -9.13 -9.16
C ALA A 178 -24.88 -7.76 -9.27
N ILE A 179 -24.15 -6.70 -8.97
CA ILE A 179 -24.61 -5.31 -9.05
C ILE A 179 -24.84 -4.92 -10.51
N VAL A 180 -23.90 -5.22 -11.40
CA VAL A 180 -23.96 -4.90 -12.83
C VAL A 180 -25.14 -5.62 -13.48
N HIS A 181 -25.33 -6.91 -13.21
CA HIS A 181 -26.46 -7.66 -13.77
C HIS A 181 -27.80 -7.09 -13.30
N LYS A 182 -27.92 -6.74 -12.02
CA LYS A 182 -29.15 -6.13 -11.49
C LYS A 182 -29.44 -4.80 -12.16
N ALA A 183 -28.45 -3.90 -12.27
CA ALA A 183 -28.61 -2.60 -12.92
C ALA A 183 -29.02 -2.74 -14.40
N THR A 184 -28.40 -3.64 -15.15
CA THR A 184 -28.71 -3.87 -16.57
C THR A 184 -30.08 -4.57 -16.76
N SER A 185 -30.51 -5.41 -15.82
CA SER A 185 -31.82 -6.06 -15.89
C SER A 185 -32.98 -5.09 -15.65
N ASP A 186 -32.79 -4.08 -14.80
CA ASP A 186 -33.80 -3.09 -14.49
C ASP A 186 -34.00 -2.09 -15.65
N GLU A 187 -32.92 -1.67 -16.35
CA GLU A 187 -33.01 -0.84 -17.54
C GLU A 187 -33.83 -1.48 -18.68
N THR A 188 -33.66 -2.78 -18.88
CA THR A 188 -34.43 -3.49 -19.94
C THR A 188 -35.92 -3.54 -19.67
N VAL A 189 -36.38 -3.48 -18.43
CA VAL A 189 -37.82 -3.43 -18.08
C VAL A 189 -38.40 -2.06 -18.38
N ILE A 190 -37.69 -0.99 -18.06
CA ILE A 190 -38.15 0.40 -18.34
C ILE A 190 -38.18 0.67 -19.84
N GLU A 191 -37.17 0.27 -20.59
CA GLU A 191 -37.10 0.47 -22.04
C GLU A 191 -38.13 -0.37 -22.80
N ARG A 192 -38.47 -1.56 -22.33
CA ARG A 192 -39.57 -2.37 -22.86
C ARG A 192 -40.93 -1.71 -22.63
N LEU A 193 -41.16 -1.10 -21.45
CA LEU A 193 -42.40 -0.36 -21.17
C LEU A 193 -42.54 0.88 -22.06
N HIS A 194 -41.45 1.61 -22.30
CA HIS A 194 -41.47 2.79 -23.15
C HIS A 194 -41.65 2.47 -24.65
N ASN A 195 -41.17 1.32 -25.13
CA ASN A 195 -41.40 0.84 -26.50
C ASN A 195 -42.78 0.22 -26.73
N PHE A 196 -43.58 -0.02 -25.69
CA PHE A 196 -45.00 -0.42 -25.83
C PHE A 196 -45.97 0.77 -25.85
N GLU A 197 -45.46 1.99 -25.53
CA GLU A 197 -46.28 3.22 -25.55
C GLU A 197 -46.17 4.03 -26.87
N ASN A 198 -45.32 3.64 -27.80
CA ASN A 198 -45.20 4.20 -29.15
C ASN A 198 -45.53 3.15 -30.21
#